data_76a47dc0edd7d66853c72551879687fa
#
_entry.id   76a47dc0edd7d66853c72551879687fa
#
_cell.length_a   1.000
_cell.length_b   1.000
_cell.length_c   1.000
_cell.angle_alpha   90.00
_cell.angle_beta   90.00
_cell.angle_gamma   90.00
#
_symmetry.space_group_name_H-M   'P 1'
#
loop_
_entity.id
_entity.type
_entity.pdbx_description
1 polymer ?
#
loop_
_entity_poly.entity_id
_entity_poly.type
_entity_poly.pdbx_seq_one_letter_code
_entity_poly.pdbx_strand_id
1 'polypeptide(L)'
;ECFNVSPLLSNPATLEYKVHDGAIEDIIEVRDNGVPVAATKTIASGKFTLAAQPFGQVTCSVQGRKATVWDKTVSKVIQNIVLNYGGTNKLVSGDLDTAQLASFDTDNPQPIGLYLQDRDNTLSICNQIASSVGAQLSMSRLGKLQLLKIQLPAPGEVFEIGPDDIIQNSISISSKLPVRAAYKVNYNRNWTVQEGLQTGIPEEHKKMYALEYVSVTASDLSVKASYALDEEPTAVDTMLLTEADATAEASRLLALFKQPLYTITFTGTARLVQ
;
A
#
# COMPACT_ATOMS: atom_id res chain seq x y z
N GLU A 1 3.04 1.08 9.74
CA GLU A 1 4.20 0.41 10.35
C GLU A 1 5.17 -0.01 9.26
N CYS A 2 6.48 0.07 9.52
CA CYS A 2 7.51 -0.40 8.60
C CYS A 2 8.43 -1.37 9.33
N PHE A 3 8.54 -2.56 8.76
CA PHE A 3 9.39 -3.61 9.32
C PHE A 3 10.82 -3.49 8.79
N ASN A 4 11.79 -3.59 9.71
CA ASN A 4 13.23 -3.69 9.41
C ASN A 4 13.77 -2.58 8.50
N VAL A 5 13.45 -1.31 8.80
CA VAL A 5 14.00 -0.15 8.07
C VAL A 5 15.46 0.13 8.48
N SER A 6 16.26 0.64 7.56
CA SER A 6 17.64 1.10 7.83
C SER A 6 17.62 2.60 8.18
N PRO A 7 17.83 2.99 9.45
CA PRO A 7 17.81 4.39 9.85
C PRO A 7 19.07 5.13 9.38
N LEU A 8 18.94 6.44 9.20
CA LEU A 8 20.08 7.30 8.90
C LEU A 8 20.86 7.63 10.18
N LEU A 9 22.18 7.37 10.21
CA LEU A 9 23.05 7.83 11.30
C LEU A 9 23.16 9.37 11.23
N SER A 10 22.46 10.07 12.10
CA SER A 10 22.38 11.54 12.11
C SER A 10 23.50 12.19 12.90
N ASN A 11 23.99 11.53 13.94
CA ASN A 11 25.12 12.01 14.74
C ASN A 11 26.01 10.84 15.19
N PRO A 12 27.20 10.65 14.57
CA PRO A 12 28.11 9.58 14.91
C PRO A 12 28.68 9.69 16.34
N ALA A 13 28.86 10.91 16.87
CA ALA A 13 29.45 11.11 18.20
C ALA A 13 28.53 10.63 19.33
N THR A 14 27.21 10.69 19.14
CA THR A 14 26.21 10.28 20.12
C THR A 14 25.50 8.99 19.72
N LEU A 15 25.86 8.39 18.60
CA LEU A 15 25.19 7.22 18.01
C LEU A 15 23.69 7.47 17.82
N GLU A 16 23.34 8.70 17.38
CA GLU A 16 21.96 9.09 17.12
C GLU A 16 21.56 8.69 15.70
N TYR A 17 20.45 8.00 15.60
CA TYR A 17 19.83 7.55 14.34
C TYR A 17 18.49 8.23 14.13
N LYS A 18 18.19 8.55 12.88
CA LYS A 18 16.95 9.20 12.45
C LYS A 18 16.17 8.27 11.53
N VAL A 19 14.90 8.08 11.84
CA VAL A 19 13.97 7.26 11.06
C VAL A 19 12.88 8.09 10.35
N HIS A 20 12.62 9.32 10.86
CA HIS A 20 11.62 10.22 10.32
C HIS A 20 11.96 11.69 10.59
N ASP A 21 11.44 12.62 9.77
CA ASP A 21 11.68 14.06 9.90
C ASP A 21 10.81 14.76 10.95
N GLY A 22 9.91 14.04 11.62
CA GLY A 22 9.00 14.60 12.62
C GLY A 22 8.55 13.54 13.60
N ALA A 23 7.48 13.86 14.34
CA ALA A 23 6.91 12.95 15.32
C ALA A 23 6.40 11.65 14.69
N ILE A 24 6.66 10.54 15.37
CA ILE A 24 6.22 9.20 15.02
C ILE A 24 5.41 8.60 16.17
N GLU A 25 4.68 7.53 15.89
CA GLU A 25 3.90 6.83 16.92
C GLU A 25 4.81 6.06 17.87
N ASP A 26 5.68 5.20 17.35
CA ASP A 26 6.66 4.45 18.16
C ASP A 26 7.81 3.91 17.29
N ILE A 27 8.91 3.57 17.96
CA ILE A 27 9.97 2.70 17.46
C ILE A 27 9.81 1.37 18.22
N ILE A 28 9.29 0.36 17.55
CA ILE A 28 8.92 -0.90 18.19
C ILE A 28 10.16 -1.60 18.73
N GLU A 29 11.15 -1.79 17.86
CA GLU A 29 12.36 -2.51 18.16
C GLU A 29 13.55 -1.96 17.35
N VAL A 30 14.73 -1.90 17.97
CA VAL A 30 16.00 -1.57 17.32
C VAL A 30 16.88 -2.80 17.36
N ARG A 31 17.61 -3.06 16.26
CA ARG A 31 18.45 -4.26 16.10
C ARG A 31 19.84 -3.85 15.60
N ASP A 32 20.85 -4.56 16.09
CA ASP A 32 22.20 -4.54 15.56
C ASP A 32 22.46 -5.90 14.89
N ASN A 33 22.62 -5.90 13.57
CA ASN A 33 22.81 -7.10 12.75
C ASN A 33 21.75 -8.20 13.05
N GLY A 34 20.48 -7.78 13.18
CA GLY A 34 19.34 -8.65 13.46
C GLY A 34 19.09 -8.98 14.94
N VAL A 35 20.01 -8.60 15.84
CA VAL A 35 19.89 -8.82 17.28
C VAL A 35 19.23 -7.61 17.95
N PRO A 36 18.14 -7.77 18.72
CA PRO A 36 17.53 -6.67 19.47
C PRO A 36 18.52 -6.01 20.44
N VAL A 37 18.58 -4.68 20.41
CA VAL A 37 19.43 -3.86 21.28
C VAL A 37 18.62 -2.77 21.97
N ALA A 38 19.05 -2.40 23.17
CA ALA A 38 18.44 -1.29 23.90
C ALA A 38 18.77 0.06 23.23
N ALA A 39 17.77 0.89 23.06
CA ALA A 39 17.91 2.23 22.51
C ALA A 39 17.06 3.24 23.29
N THR A 40 17.57 4.47 23.42
CA THR A 40 16.80 5.59 23.96
C THR A 40 16.02 6.23 22.82
N LYS A 41 14.68 6.10 22.86
CA LYS A 41 13.78 6.60 21.82
C LYS A 41 13.41 8.06 22.05
N THR A 42 13.42 8.86 20.98
CA THR A 42 12.94 10.26 20.95
C THR A 42 11.86 10.38 19.87
N ILE A 43 10.69 9.82 20.16
CA ILE A 43 9.57 9.68 19.20
C ILE A 43 9.05 11.03 18.69
N ALA A 44 9.16 12.11 19.46
CA ALA A 44 8.75 13.45 19.04
C ALA A 44 9.56 14.00 17.85
N SER A 45 10.74 13.48 17.61
CA SER A 45 11.63 13.87 16.49
C SER A 45 11.96 12.72 15.56
N GLY A 46 11.36 11.54 15.75
CA GLY A 46 11.61 10.36 14.92
C GLY A 46 13.06 9.84 15.01
N LYS A 47 13.63 9.85 16.22
CA LYS A 47 15.01 9.48 16.45
C LYS A 47 15.19 8.49 17.58
N PHE A 48 16.35 7.85 17.62
CA PHE A 48 16.83 7.08 18.78
C PHE A 48 18.35 7.15 18.90
N THR A 49 18.88 6.84 20.09
CA THR A 49 20.32 6.73 20.35
C THR A 49 20.66 5.35 20.90
N LEU A 50 21.79 4.80 20.48
CA LEU A 50 22.37 3.59 21.04
C LEU A 50 23.32 3.92 22.19
N ALA A 51 23.34 3.04 23.20
CA ALA A 51 24.25 3.18 24.34
C ALA A 51 25.71 2.74 24.03
N ALA A 52 25.88 1.92 22.98
CA ALA A 52 27.17 1.39 22.57
C ALA A 52 27.28 1.34 21.04
N GLN A 53 28.55 1.35 20.56
CA GLN A 53 28.84 1.22 19.14
C GLN A 53 28.27 -0.10 18.61
N PRO A 54 27.46 -0.06 17.52
CA PRO A 54 26.95 -1.29 16.91
C PRO A 54 28.08 -2.09 16.23
N PHE A 55 27.90 -3.39 16.18
CA PHE A 55 28.85 -4.30 15.53
C PHE A 55 28.55 -4.50 14.04
N GLY A 56 27.28 -4.26 13.63
CA GLY A 56 26.86 -4.46 12.26
C GLY A 56 25.85 -3.43 11.79
N GLN A 57 24.99 -3.84 10.86
CA GLN A 57 23.95 -2.97 10.33
C GLN A 57 22.83 -2.74 11.35
N VAL A 58 22.61 -1.48 11.68
CA VAL A 58 21.49 -1.09 12.54
C VAL A 58 20.20 -1.04 11.71
N THR A 59 19.18 -1.73 12.20
CA THR A 59 17.82 -1.69 11.64
C THR A 59 16.80 -1.49 12.74
N CYS A 60 15.59 -1.06 12.38
CA CYS A 60 14.51 -0.91 13.35
C CYS A 60 13.15 -1.16 12.72
N SER A 61 12.16 -1.48 13.56
CA SER A 61 10.75 -1.52 13.17
C SER A 61 10.05 -0.32 13.77
N VAL A 62 9.29 0.42 12.97
CA VAL A 62 8.73 1.72 13.36
C VAL A 62 7.26 1.85 12.98
N GLN A 63 6.49 2.51 13.82
CA GLN A 63 5.18 3.06 13.51
C GLN A 63 5.38 4.52 13.12
N GLY A 64 5.11 4.84 11.86
CA GLY A 64 5.50 6.09 11.23
C GLY A 64 4.77 7.31 11.77
N ARG A 65 4.60 8.29 10.90
CA ARG A 65 4.14 9.63 11.26
C ARG A 65 2.94 9.65 12.20
N LYS A 66 3.08 10.49 13.23
CA LYS A 66 2.00 10.87 14.14
C LYS A 66 1.74 12.38 14.01
N ALA A 67 0.56 12.74 13.48
CA ALA A 67 0.06 14.12 13.58
C ALA A 67 -0.59 14.30 14.97
N THR A 68 -1.92 14.27 15.06
CA THR A 68 -2.64 14.15 16.35
C THR A 68 -2.79 12.68 16.73
N VAL A 69 -3.04 11.83 15.73
CA VAL A 69 -3.10 10.37 15.83
C VAL A 69 -2.14 9.76 14.81
N TRP A 70 -1.87 8.47 14.94
CA TRP A 70 -1.04 7.75 13.98
C TRP A 70 -1.69 7.70 12.60
N ASP A 71 -1.00 8.23 11.58
CA ASP A 71 -1.41 8.19 10.18
C ASP A 71 -1.09 6.82 9.58
N LYS A 72 -2.00 5.86 9.71
CA LYS A 72 -1.76 4.45 9.33
C LYS A 72 -2.51 3.98 8.10
N THR A 73 -3.59 4.66 7.70
CA THR A 73 -4.45 4.24 6.59
C THR A 73 -3.99 4.82 5.27
N VAL A 74 -4.42 4.19 4.17
CA VAL A 74 -4.11 4.63 2.79
C VAL A 74 -4.44 6.10 2.57
N SER A 75 -5.66 6.51 2.93
CA SER A 75 -6.11 7.89 2.72
C SER A 75 -5.30 8.89 3.56
N LYS A 76 -4.99 8.59 4.85
CA LYS A 76 -4.19 9.48 5.71
C LYS A 76 -2.76 9.64 5.21
N VAL A 77 -2.14 8.54 4.78
CA VAL A 77 -0.76 8.59 4.25
C VAL A 77 -0.73 9.38 2.95
N ILE A 78 -1.67 9.15 2.02
CA ILE A 78 -1.77 9.92 0.76
C ILE A 78 -2.01 11.40 1.03
N GLN A 79 -2.98 11.75 1.90
CA GLN A 79 -3.23 13.14 2.29
C GLN A 79 -1.95 13.81 2.81
N ASN A 80 -1.21 13.12 3.68
CA ASN A 80 0.06 13.64 4.17
C ASN A 80 1.06 13.89 3.05
N ILE A 81 1.21 12.94 2.12
CA ILE A 81 2.17 13.06 1.02
C ILE A 81 1.82 14.24 0.13
N VAL A 82 0.58 14.35 -0.34
CA VAL A 82 0.19 15.41 -1.29
C VAL A 82 0.15 16.80 -0.70
N LEU A 83 -0.07 16.93 0.62
CA LEU A 83 -0.11 18.23 1.31
C LEU A 83 1.28 18.72 1.75
N ASN A 84 2.20 17.83 2.07
CA ASN A 84 3.47 18.21 2.69
C ASN A 84 4.69 17.96 1.81
N TYR A 85 4.59 17.06 0.83
CA TYR A 85 5.68 16.70 -0.08
C TYR A 85 5.31 17.06 -1.52
N GLY A 86 6.26 17.24 -2.40
CA GLY A 86 6.00 17.67 -3.79
C GLY A 86 6.50 19.09 -4.09
N GLY A 87 7.18 19.73 -3.15
CA GLY A 87 7.79 21.05 -3.33
C GLY A 87 6.75 22.14 -3.58
N THR A 88 6.92 22.92 -4.65
CA THR A 88 5.99 24.02 -5.02
C THR A 88 4.66 23.53 -5.61
N ASN A 89 4.59 22.28 -6.03
CA ASN A 89 3.40 21.68 -6.68
C ASN A 89 2.56 20.84 -5.71
N LYS A 90 2.76 20.99 -4.41
CA LYS A 90 1.93 20.30 -3.41
C LYS A 90 0.50 20.81 -3.44
N LEU A 91 -0.44 19.92 -3.16
CA LEU A 91 -1.85 20.28 -3.02
C LEU A 91 -2.09 21.05 -1.72
N VAL A 92 -3.21 21.78 -1.67
CA VAL A 92 -3.73 22.38 -0.45
C VAL A 92 -4.99 21.64 0.01
N SER A 93 -5.41 21.85 1.24
CA SER A 93 -6.57 21.13 1.81
C SER A 93 -7.87 21.32 1.03
N GLY A 94 -8.01 22.45 0.33
CA GLY A 94 -9.14 22.73 -0.56
C GLY A 94 -9.20 21.85 -1.81
N ASP A 95 -8.07 21.29 -2.21
CA ASP A 95 -7.95 20.39 -3.38
C ASP A 95 -8.31 18.94 -3.04
N LEU A 96 -8.68 18.65 -1.80
CA LEU A 96 -9.05 17.31 -1.35
C LEU A 96 -10.56 17.18 -1.16
N ASP A 97 -11.13 16.07 -1.58
CA ASP A 97 -12.48 15.67 -1.18
C ASP A 97 -12.43 15.00 0.19
N THR A 98 -12.38 15.84 1.23
CA THR A 98 -12.18 15.37 2.62
C THR A 98 -13.31 14.45 3.11
N ALA A 99 -14.54 14.65 2.62
CA ALA A 99 -15.68 13.81 2.99
C ALA A 99 -15.55 12.41 2.38
N GLN A 100 -15.24 12.33 1.08
CA GLN A 100 -15.01 11.08 0.39
C GLN A 100 -13.79 10.33 0.96
N LEU A 101 -12.70 11.04 1.22
CA LEU A 101 -11.49 10.44 1.83
C LEU A 101 -11.73 9.91 3.25
N ALA A 102 -12.60 10.55 4.04
CA ALA A 102 -13.00 10.06 5.36
C ALA A 102 -13.89 8.80 5.27
N SER A 103 -14.84 8.78 4.31
CA SER A 103 -15.64 7.58 4.03
C SER A 103 -14.74 6.43 3.58
N PHE A 104 -13.80 6.71 2.68
CA PHE A 104 -12.83 5.71 2.23
C PHE A 104 -12.03 5.09 3.36
N ASP A 105 -11.58 5.88 4.33
CA ASP A 105 -10.85 5.40 5.52
C ASP A 105 -11.73 4.51 6.41
N THR A 106 -13.04 4.79 6.50
CA THR A 106 -13.98 3.95 7.24
C THR A 106 -14.14 2.59 6.60
N ASP A 107 -14.22 2.55 5.27
CA ASP A 107 -14.39 1.33 4.49
C ASP A 107 -13.08 0.55 4.33
N ASN A 108 -11.94 1.23 4.47
CA ASN A 108 -10.60 0.67 4.28
C ASN A 108 -9.66 1.05 5.44
N PRO A 109 -9.92 0.54 6.66
CA PRO A 109 -9.19 0.94 7.87
C PRO A 109 -7.83 0.25 8.03
N GLN A 110 -7.46 -0.66 7.12
CA GLN A 110 -6.24 -1.44 7.21
C GLN A 110 -4.99 -0.57 7.22
N PRO A 111 -4.04 -0.85 8.11
CA PRO A 111 -2.79 -0.12 8.18
C PRO A 111 -1.86 -0.51 7.02
N ILE A 112 -1.10 0.47 6.56
CA ILE A 112 -0.06 0.28 5.55
C ILE A 112 1.31 0.70 6.08
N GLY A 113 2.38 0.21 5.42
CA GLY A 113 3.77 0.57 5.69
C GLY A 113 4.44 1.17 4.45
N LEU A 114 4.96 2.40 4.58
CA LEU A 114 5.76 3.05 3.56
C LEU A 114 7.02 3.63 4.19
N TYR A 115 8.17 3.28 3.66
CA TYR A 115 9.47 3.86 4.01
C TYR A 115 10.21 4.30 2.75
N LEU A 116 10.59 5.56 2.70
CA LEU A 116 11.30 6.16 1.57
C LEU A 116 12.54 6.88 2.08
N GLN A 117 13.70 6.56 1.54
CA GLN A 117 14.98 7.22 1.80
C GLN A 117 15.34 8.22 0.70
N ASP A 118 14.99 7.90 -0.53
CA ASP A 118 15.29 8.68 -1.72
C ASP A 118 14.11 9.49 -2.21
N ARG A 119 14.39 10.45 -3.09
CA ARG A 119 13.35 11.21 -3.78
C ARG A 119 12.69 10.35 -4.84
N ASP A 120 11.37 10.32 -4.82
CA ASP A 120 10.57 9.63 -5.80
C ASP A 120 9.40 10.49 -6.27
N ASN A 121 8.74 10.06 -7.35
CA ASN A 121 7.59 10.76 -7.88
C ASN A 121 6.39 10.59 -6.95
N THR A 122 5.88 11.72 -6.43
CA THR A 122 4.77 11.76 -5.49
C THR A 122 3.52 11.03 -6.01
N LEU A 123 3.17 11.22 -7.29
CA LEU A 123 2.01 10.57 -7.88
C LEU A 123 2.20 9.05 -8.01
N SER A 124 3.40 8.61 -8.39
CA SER A 124 3.75 7.19 -8.48
C SER A 124 3.58 6.50 -7.12
N ILE A 125 4.14 7.09 -6.07
CA ILE A 125 4.02 6.58 -4.70
C ILE A 125 2.58 6.54 -4.23
N CYS A 126 1.81 7.61 -4.46
CA CYS A 126 0.39 7.64 -4.08
C CYS A 126 -0.43 6.58 -4.82
N ASN A 127 -0.13 6.31 -6.10
CA ASN A 127 -0.78 5.23 -6.85
C ASN A 127 -0.40 3.84 -6.31
N GLN A 128 0.88 3.61 -5.94
CA GLN A 128 1.30 2.36 -5.30
C GLN A 128 0.59 2.13 -3.96
N ILE A 129 0.46 3.19 -3.16
CA ILE A 129 -0.29 3.14 -1.90
C ILE A 129 -1.76 2.78 -2.16
N ALA A 130 -2.42 3.49 -3.08
CA ALA A 130 -3.82 3.26 -3.41
C ALA A 130 -4.05 1.83 -3.94
N SER A 131 -3.17 1.36 -4.85
CA SER A 131 -3.28 0.01 -5.43
C SER A 131 -3.16 -1.12 -4.41
N SER A 132 -2.50 -0.89 -3.26
CA SER A 132 -2.39 -1.88 -2.18
C SER A 132 -3.74 -2.31 -1.59
N VAL A 133 -4.78 -1.49 -1.76
CA VAL A 133 -6.16 -1.79 -1.33
C VAL A 133 -7.13 -1.83 -2.52
N GLY A 134 -6.59 -1.96 -3.73
CA GLY A 134 -7.37 -1.99 -4.96
C GLY A 134 -8.04 -0.67 -5.31
N ALA A 135 -7.49 0.44 -4.87
CA ALA A 135 -7.99 1.77 -5.19
C ALA A 135 -7.10 2.48 -6.22
N GLN A 136 -7.65 3.54 -6.80
CA GLN A 136 -6.96 4.45 -7.70
C GLN A 136 -7.16 5.90 -7.25
N LEU A 137 -6.13 6.72 -7.44
CA LEU A 137 -6.28 8.16 -7.33
C LEU A 137 -7.08 8.70 -8.52
N SER A 138 -8.00 9.58 -8.23
CA SER A 138 -8.81 10.26 -9.23
C SER A 138 -9.04 11.73 -8.83
N MET A 139 -9.30 12.55 -9.82
CA MET A 139 -9.78 13.90 -9.58
C MET A 139 -11.27 13.95 -9.87
N SER A 140 -12.05 14.47 -8.94
CA SER A 140 -13.48 14.69 -9.14
C SER A 140 -13.72 15.77 -10.22
N ARG A 141 -14.96 15.89 -10.68
CA ARG A 141 -15.34 16.98 -11.63
C ARG A 141 -15.11 18.38 -11.06
N LEU A 142 -15.05 18.51 -9.75
CA LEU A 142 -14.75 19.76 -9.05
C LEU A 142 -13.25 20.01 -8.87
N GLY A 143 -12.39 19.18 -9.47
CA GLY A 143 -10.94 19.27 -9.34
C GLY A 143 -10.41 18.85 -7.97
N LYS A 144 -11.16 18.03 -7.21
CA LYS A 144 -10.73 17.56 -5.91
C LYS A 144 -10.20 16.13 -5.97
N LEU A 145 -9.10 15.87 -5.25
CA LEU A 145 -8.51 14.55 -5.14
C LEU A 145 -9.42 13.62 -4.33
N GLN A 146 -9.67 12.43 -4.87
CA GLN A 146 -10.47 11.36 -4.28
C GLN A 146 -9.83 9.99 -4.53
N LEU A 147 -10.25 8.97 -3.78
CA LEU A 147 -9.85 7.58 -3.92
C LEU A 147 -11.05 6.75 -4.39
N LEU A 148 -10.89 6.05 -5.49
CA LEU A 148 -11.93 5.15 -6.02
C LEU A 148 -11.46 3.70 -5.90
N LYS A 149 -12.21 2.87 -5.17
CA LYS A 149 -11.92 1.45 -5.05
C LYS A 149 -12.55 0.68 -6.20
N ILE A 150 -11.77 -0.17 -6.87
CA ILE A 150 -12.25 -1.07 -7.90
C ILE A 150 -12.76 -2.34 -7.21
N GLN A 151 -14.07 -2.52 -7.24
CA GLN A 151 -14.74 -3.68 -6.62
C GLN A 151 -15.96 -4.10 -7.44
N LEU A 152 -16.46 -5.29 -7.20
CA LEU A 152 -17.75 -5.69 -7.76
C LEU A 152 -18.85 -4.78 -7.21
N PRO A 153 -19.84 -4.37 -8.03
CA PRO A 153 -20.94 -3.54 -7.55
C PRO A 153 -21.74 -4.27 -6.47
N ALA A 154 -22.20 -3.53 -5.47
CA ALA A 154 -23.10 -4.07 -4.47
C ALA A 154 -24.47 -4.39 -5.10
N PRO A 155 -25.21 -5.41 -4.60
CA PRO A 155 -26.56 -5.68 -5.07
C PRO A 155 -27.45 -4.43 -4.93
N GLY A 156 -28.06 -4.00 -6.04
CA GLY A 156 -28.91 -2.80 -6.09
C GLY A 156 -28.19 -1.51 -6.54
N GLU A 157 -26.88 -1.48 -6.58
CA GLU A 157 -26.11 -0.38 -7.19
C GLU A 157 -25.99 -0.58 -8.70
N VAL A 158 -27.09 -0.40 -9.42
CA VAL A 158 -27.10 -0.51 -10.88
C VAL A 158 -27.33 0.87 -11.48
N PHE A 159 -26.36 1.33 -12.28
CA PHE A 159 -26.55 2.46 -13.15
C PHE A 159 -27.03 1.93 -14.52
N GLU A 160 -28.26 2.21 -14.88
CA GLU A 160 -28.87 1.75 -16.12
C GLU A 160 -28.57 2.76 -17.24
N ILE A 161 -27.88 2.28 -18.27
CA ILE A 161 -27.60 3.06 -19.50
C ILE A 161 -28.56 2.57 -20.58
N GLY A 162 -29.52 3.42 -20.94
CA GLY A 162 -30.51 3.11 -21.97
C GLY A 162 -29.99 3.37 -23.40
N PRO A 163 -30.73 2.91 -24.42
CA PRO A 163 -30.38 3.18 -25.82
C PRO A 163 -30.28 4.67 -26.16
N ASP A 164 -31.06 5.51 -25.49
CA ASP A 164 -31.12 6.96 -25.72
C ASP A 164 -29.88 7.69 -25.12
N ASP A 165 -29.14 6.99 -24.25
CA ASP A 165 -27.92 7.51 -23.62
C ASP A 165 -26.67 7.22 -24.46
N ILE A 166 -26.79 6.41 -25.49
CA ILE A 166 -25.68 5.95 -26.33
C ILE A 166 -25.85 6.47 -27.76
N ILE A 167 -24.78 7.06 -28.31
CA ILE A 167 -24.78 7.43 -29.72
C ILE A 167 -24.75 6.17 -30.57
N GLN A 168 -25.70 6.08 -31.51
CA GLN A 168 -25.89 4.94 -32.38
C GLN A 168 -24.58 4.53 -33.08
N ASN A 169 -24.30 3.23 -33.15
CA ASN A 169 -23.09 2.62 -33.74
C ASN A 169 -21.77 2.98 -33.03
N SER A 170 -21.80 3.52 -31.83
CA SER A 170 -20.57 3.83 -31.08
C SER A 170 -20.11 2.72 -30.14
N ILE A 171 -20.92 1.67 -29.94
CA ILE A 171 -20.57 0.57 -29.04
C ILE A 171 -19.48 -0.29 -29.68
N SER A 172 -18.41 -0.46 -28.95
CA SER A 172 -17.30 -1.38 -29.28
C SER A 172 -17.01 -2.27 -28.08
N ILE A 173 -16.93 -3.57 -28.30
CA ILE A 173 -16.49 -4.53 -27.30
C ILE A 173 -15.02 -4.81 -27.59
N SER A 174 -14.14 -4.36 -26.74
CA SER A 174 -12.71 -4.59 -26.83
C SER A 174 -12.28 -5.78 -25.96
N SER A 175 -11.02 -6.08 -25.97
CA SER A 175 -10.35 -7.23 -25.40
C SER A 175 -10.99 -7.85 -24.16
N LYS A 176 -11.10 -9.17 -24.18
CA LYS A 176 -11.38 -10.00 -23.02
C LYS A 176 -10.17 -10.00 -22.09
N LEU A 177 -10.35 -9.58 -20.85
CA LEU A 177 -9.31 -9.73 -19.84
C LEU A 177 -9.14 -11.21 -19.49
N PRO A 178 -7.89 -11.67 -19.28
CA PRO A 178 -7.63 -13.07 -18.98
C PRO A 178 -8.28 -13.46 -17.64
N VAL A 179 -8.92 -14.64 -17.63
CA VAL A 179 -9.41 -15.26 -16.41
C VAL A 179 -8.22 -15.68 -15.54
N ARG A 180 -8.31 -15.48 -14.25
CA ARG A 180 -7.31 -15.90 -13.28
C ARG A 180 -7.90 -16.86 -12.26
N ALA A 181 -7.23 -17.98 -12.02
CA ALA A 181 -7.63 -18.98 -11.04
C ALA A 181 -6.98 -18.76 -9.67
N ALA A 182 -5.97 -17.92 -9.59
CA ALA A 182 -5.28 -17.61 -8.35
C ALA A 182 -4.67 -16.20 -8.39
N TYR A 183 -4.58 -15.59 -7.21
CA TYR A 183 -3.83 -14.36 -6.97
C TYR A 183 -2.93 -14.54 -5.76
N LYS A 184 -1.66 -14.19 -5.93
CA LYS A 184 -0.67 -14.13 -4.86
C LYS A 184 -0.46 -12.67 -4.48
N VAL A 185 -0.57 -12.34 -3.20
CA VAL A 185 -0.39 -10.99 -2.66
C VAL A 185 0.79 -10.98 -1.70
N ASN A 186 1.73 -10.09 -1.95
CA ASN A 186 2.88 -9.84 -1.11
C ASN A 186 2.52 -8.74 -0.09
N TYR A 187 2.87 -8.97 1.18
CA TYR A 187 2.60 -8.06 2.29
C TYR A 187 3.77 -8.02 3.27
N ASN A 188 3.71 -7.17 4.29
CA ASN A 188 4.71 -6.99 5.34
C ASN A 188 6.13 -6.87 4.78
N ARG A 189 6.33 -5.84 3.94
CA ARG A 189 7.63 -5.61 3.30
C ARG A 189 8.74 -5.44 4.31
N ASN A 190 9.80 -6.23 4.15
CA ASN A 190 11.07 -6.04 4.80
C ASN A 190 11.88 -4.98 4.00
N TRP A 191 12.05 -3.81 4.58
CA TRP A 191 12.71 -2.68 3.91
C TRP A 191 14.24 -2.80 3.84
N THR A 192 14.80 -3.75 4.60
CA THR A 192 16.24 -4.03 4.61
C THR A 192 16.45 -5.53 4.66
N VAL A 193 16.57 -6.15 3.50
CA VAL A 193 16.89 -7.58 3.40
C VAL A 193 18.28 -7.82 3.95
N GLN A 194 18.42 -8.74 4.88
CA GLN A 194 19.67 -9.07 5.55
C GLN A 194 19.99 -10.56 5.42
N GLU A 195 21.15 -10.84 4.82
CA GLU A 195 21.70 -12.20 4.74
C GLU A 195 22.92 -12.32 5.68
N GLY A 196 23.23 -13.54 6.07
CA GLY A 196 24.42 -13.80 6.89
C GLY A 196 24.34 -13.27 8.33
N LEU A 197 23.14 -13.21 8.91
CA LEU A 197 22.93 -12.77 10.29
C LEU A 197 23.64 -13.68 11.30
N GLN A 198 23.88 -13.15 12.51
CA GLN A 198 24.59 -13.85 13.59
C GLN A 198 23.98 -15.20 13.94
N THR A 199 24.81 -16.14 14.39
CA THR A 199 24.42 -17.53 14.72
C THR A 199 23.44 -17.64 15.90
N GLY A 200 23.34 -16.62 16.76
CA GLY A 200 22.45 -16.57 17.91
C GLY A 200 20.98 -16.23 17.60
N ILE A 201 20.67 -15.85 16.33
CA ILE A 201 19.31 -15.51 15.93
C ILE A 201 18.55 -16.79 15.55
N PRO A 202 17.30 -16.97 16.02
CA PRO A 202 16.45 -18.11 15.61
C PRO A 202 16.31 -18.21 14.09
N GLU A 203 16.35 -19.43 13.56
CA GLU A 203 16.28 -19.66 12.10
C GLU A 203 14.99 -19.10 11.45
N GLU A 204 13.89 -19.06 12.19
CA GLU A 204 12.63 -18.44 11.74
C GLU A 204 12.79 -16.95 11.51
N HIS A 205 13.48 -16.25 12.41
CA HIS A 205 13.77 -14.82 12.28
C HIS A 205 14.75 -14.56 11.14
N LYS A 206 15.79 -15.40 10.99
CA LYS A 206 16.73 -15.28 9.85
C LYS A 206 16.01 -15.38 8.52
N LYS A 207 15.05 -16.32 8.37
CA LYS A 207 14.24 -16.43 7.17
C LYS A 207 13.40 -15.19 6.92
N MET A 208 12.79 -14.61 7.97
CA MET A 208 12.04 -13.36 7.86
C MET A 208 12.90 -12.19 7.38
N TYR A 209 14.15 -12.07 7.92
CA TYR A 209 15.06 -11.00 7.50
C TYR A 209 15.63 -11.19 6.10
N ALA A 210 15.72 -12.42 5.61
CA ALA A 210 16.22 -12.75 4.27
C ALA A 210 15.18 -12.58 3.16
N LEU A 211 13.89 -12.50 3.50
CA LEU A 211 12.80 -12.31 2.54
C LEU A 211 12.42 -10.84 2.44
N GLU A 212 12.20 -10.34 1.23
CA GLU A 212 11.67 -8.99 1.01
C GLU A 212 10.19 -8.88 1.37
N TYR A 213 9.43 -9.95 1.12
CA TYR A 213 7.99 -10.00 1.40
C TYR A 213 7.57 -11.34 1.96
N VAL A 214 6.51 -11.33 2.73
CA VAL A 214 5.69 -12.50 3.01
C VAL A 214 4.54 -12.53 2.00
N SER A 215 4.03 -13.71 1.64
CA SER A 215 3.01 -13.86 0.60
C SER A 215 1.85 -14.72 1.07
N VAL A 216 0.65 -14.37 0.60
CA VAL A 216 -0.55 -15.22 0.69
C VAL A 216 -1.12 -15.46 -0.71
N THR A 217 -1.81 -16.58 -0.90
CA THR A 217 -2.44 -16.93 -2.18
C THR A 217 -3.90 -17.30 -1.98
N ALA A 218 -4.78 -16.63 -2.73
CA ALA A 218 -6.17 -17.06 -2.88
C ALA A 218 -6.32 -17.80 -4.21
N SER A 219 -7.01 -18.94 -4.22
CA SER A 219 -7.19 -19.77 -5.41
C SER A 219 -8.60 -20.36 -5.51
N ASP A 220 -9.04 -20.60 -6.75
CA ASP A 220 -10.31 -21.25 -7.07
C ASP A 220 -10.03 -22.43 -8.01
N LEU A 221 -10.07 -23.65 -7.44
CA LEU A 221 -9.78 -24.88 -8.17
C LEU A 221 -10.79 -25.17 -9.27
N SER A 222 -12.04 -24.74 -9.13
CA SER A 222 -13.07 -24.93 -10.14
C SER A 222 -12.80 -24.08 -11.38
N VAL A 223 -12.35 -22.84 -11.18
CA VAL A 223 -11.90 -21.95 -12.27
C VAL A 223 -10.64 -22.51 -12.92
N LYS A 224 -9.68 -22.99 -12.14
CA LYS A 224 -8.46 -23.65 -12.65
C LYS A 224 -8.80 -24.80 -13.58
N ALA A 225 -9.69 -25.70 -13.16
CA ALA A 225 -10.11 -26.84 -13.95
C ALA A 225 -10.91 -26.44 -15.21
N SER A 226 -11.85 -25.50 -15.08
CA SER A 226 -12.75 -25.09 -16.17
C SER A 226 -12.00 -24.40 -17.32
N TYR A 227 -10.92 -23.68 -17.01
CA TYR A 227 -10.12 -22.93 -18.00
C TYR A 227 -8.77 -23.53 -18.28
N ALA A 228 -8.44 -24.71 -17.71
CA ALA A 228 -7.14 -25.40 -17.84
C ALA A 228 -5.94 -24.47 -17.52
N LEU A 229 -6.02 -23.74 -16.40
CA LEU A 229 -5.01 -22.76 -15.99
C LEU A 229 -3.98 -23.43 -15.06
N ASP A 230 -2.76 -23.65 -15.54
CA ASP A 230 -1.67 -24.26 -14.77
C ASP A 230 -0.55 -23.29 -14.36
N GLU A 231 -0.65 -22.01 -14.76
CA GLU A 231 0.36 -21.03 -14.45
C GLU A 231 0.38 -20.67 -12.95
N GLU A 232 1.58 -20.55 -12.39
CA GLU A 232 1.78 -19.98 -11.06
C GLU A 232 1.38 -18.49 -11.06
N PRO A 233 0.62 -18.04 -10.05
CA PRO A 233 0.18 -16.65 -10.01
C PRO A 233 1.36 -15.70 -9.79
N THR A 234 1.44 -14.68 -10.63
CA THR A 234 2.36 -13.57 -10.40
C THR A 234 1.99 -12.85 -9.11
N ALA A 235 2.99 -12.58 -8.27
CA ALA A 235 2.76 -11.86 -7.03
C ALA A 235 2.43 -10.38 -7.28
N VAL A 236 1.47 -9.85 -6.53
CA VAL A 236 1.12 -8.44 -6.48
C VAL A 236 1.71 -7.85 -5.21
N ASP A 237 2.64 -6.92 -5.35
CA ASP A 237 3.27 -6.25 -4.22
C ASP A 237 2.31 -5.23 -3.61
N THR A 238 2.16 -5.28 -2.30
CA THR A 238 1.33 -4.33 -1.55
C THR A 238 2.09 -3.74 -0.36
N MET A 239 1.54 -2.67 0.18
CA MET A 239 2.03 -2.04 1.41
C MET A 239 1.23 -2.49 2.65
N LEU A 240 0.40 -3.53 2.51
CA LEU A 240 -0.35 -4.14 3.62
C LEU A 240 0.60 -4.77 4.63
N LEU A 241 0.19 -4.81 5.90
CA LEU A 241 1.03 -5.27 6.99
C LEU A 241 0.63 -6.64 7.51
N THR A 242 -0.65 -6.99 7.44
CA THR A 242 -1.18 -8.21 8.07
C THR A 242 -1.56 -9.26 7.03
N GLU A 243 -1.45 -10.52 7.41
CA GLU A 243 -1.90 -11.65 6.61
C GLU A 243 -3.41 -11.58 6.31
N ALA A 244 -4.20 -11.13 7.28
CA ALA A 244 -5.65 -11.02 7.13
C ALA A 244 -6.03 -10.00 6.04
N ASP A 245 -5.39 -8.83 6.03
CA ASP A 245 -5.63 -7.79 5.04
C ASP A 245 -5.16 -8.23 3.64
N ALA A 246 -3.99 -8.89 3.56
CA ALA A 246 -3.47 -9.44 2.32
C ALA A 246 -4.35 -10.57 1.76
N THR A 247 -4.90 -11.43 2.63
CA THR A 247 -5.84 -12.49 2.24
C THR A 247 -7.16 -11.90 1.73
N ALA A 248 -7.66 -10.84 2.37
CA ALA A 248 -8.85 -10.13 1.91
C ALA A 248 -8.61 -9.51 0.52
N GLU A 249 -7.46 -8.90 0.29
CA GLU A 249 -7.10 -8.31 -1.00
C GLU A 249 -6.91 -9.38 -2.09
N ALA A 250 -6.25 -10.49 -1.79
CA ALA A 250 -6.11 -11.62 -2.71
C ALA A 250 -7.49 -12.20 -3.12
N SER A 251 -8.39 -12.31 -2.14
CA SER A 251 -9.76 -12.79 -2.36
C SER A 251 -10.58 -11.82 -3.21
N ARG A 252 -10.41 -10.50 -2.98
CA ARG A 252 -11.04 -9.44 -3.78
C ARG A 252 -10.57 -9.49 -5.24
N LEU A 253 -9.26 -9.59 -5.47
CA LEU A 253 -8.69 -9.71 -6.81
C LEU A 253 -9.19 -10.98 -7.51
N LEU A 254 -9.21 -12.11 -6.82
CA LEU A 254 -9.72 -13.35 -7.37
C LEU A 254 -11.21 -13.22 -7.73
N ALA A 255 -12.03 -12.63 -6.88
CA ALA A 255 -13.45 -12.41 -7.15
C ALA A 255 -13.68 -11.56 -8.42
N LEU A 256 -12.85 -10.54 -8.64
CA LEU A 256 -12.93 -9.69 -9.83
C LEU A 256 -12.56 -10.43 -11.11
N PHE A 257 -11.49 -11.24 -11.09
CA PHE A 257 -10.87 -11.78 -12.31
C PHE A 257 -11.10 -13.28 -12.55
N LYS A 258 -11.84 -13.98 -11.69
CA LYS A 258 -12.20 -15.38 -11.93
C LYS A 258 -13.26 -15.59 -13.02
N GLN A 259 -13.82 -14.51 -13.53
CA GLN A 259 -14.77 -14.51 -14.63
C GLN A 259 -14.23 -13.72 -15.83
N PRO A 260 -14.67 -14.05 -17.06
CA PRO A 260 -14.29 -13.25 -18.22
C PRO A 260 -14.84 -11.83 -18.12
N LEU A 261 -13.95 -10.84 -18.15
CA LEU A 261 -14.33 -9.44 -18.20
C LEU A 261 -14.10 -8.89 -19.61
N TYR A 262 -15.03 -8.06 -20.07
CA TYR A 262 -14.93 -7.35 -21.34
C TYR A 262 -14.93 -5.86 -21.09
N THR A 263 -14.15 -5.13 -21.87
CA THR A 263 -14.21 -3.67 -21.89
C THR A 263 -15.22 -3.26 -22.98
N ILE A 264 -16.26 -2.57 -22.57
CA ILE A 264 -17.26 -2.00 -23.48
C ILE A 264 -17.01 -0.50 -23.55
N THR A 265 -16.75 0.01 -24.74
CA THR A 265 -16.54 1.43 -25.01
C THR A 265 -17.71 1.94 -25.86
N PHE A 266 -18.25 3.08 -25.50
CA PHE A 266 -19.29 3.75 -26.29
C PHE A 266 -19.18 5.27 -26.13
N THR A 267 -19.79 6.01 -27.04
CA THR A 267 -19.95 7.47 -26.91
C THR A 267 -21.30 7.76 -26.29
N GLY A 268 -21.28 8.35 -25.10
CA GLY A 268 -22.50 8.74 -24.38
C GLY A 268 -23.04 10.08 -24.87
N THR A 269 -24.36 10.27 -24.71
CA THR A 269 -25.02 11.57 -24.90
C THR A 269 -24.74 12.47 -23.69
N ALA A 270 -25.02 13.77 -23.82
CA ALA A 270 -24.84 14.75 -22.74
C ALA A 270 -25.67 14.43 -21.47
N ARG A 271 -26.71 13.60 -21.58
CA ARG A 271 -27.53 13.14 -20.43
C ARG A 271 -26.75 12.31 -19.42
N LEU A 272 -25.71 11.58 -19.85
CA LEU A 272 -24.84 10.79 -18.96
C LEU A 272 -23.88 11.67 -18.13
N VAL A 273 -23.82 12.95 -18.42
CA VAL A 273 -22.87 13.88 -17.78
C VAL A 273 -23.53 14.68 -16.65
N GLN A 274 -24.81 14.57 -16.45
CA GLN A 274 -25.56 15.15 -15.32
C GLN A 274 -25.52 14.21 -14.13
#